data_3512bdff75acf60940b5378a8354ff70
#
_entry.id   3512bdff75acf60940b5378a8354ff70
#
_cell.length_a   1.000
_cell.length_b   1.000
_cell.length_c   1.000
_cell.angle_alpha   90.00
_cell.angle_beta   90.00
_cell.angle_gamma   90.00
#
_symmetry.space_group_name_H-M   'P 1'
#
loop_
_entity.id
_entity.type
_entity.pdbx_description
1 polymer ?
#
loop_
_entity_poly.entity_id
_entity_poly.type
_entity_poly.pdbx_seq_one_letter_code
_entity_poly.pdbx_strand_id
1 'polypeptide(L)'
;ALKKRQDTPDDLELLPKVGLEDIPADLHIVPGQLREIICNGLDTPLNLYHAGTNGIYYQQVLIQIPDEIVQSPYFNLLSILMGEVGAGEYDYLELQQLQTAVSGGLGMGASLRSKVDNKDRISAWLTLTTKSLTQKLDAIQLLKLAFEQLRFDEKDRIIELLQQRKTRWQSRLSGSGHSYAMQTASRQMSALARRDYHNTGLGALNWLSDLVTKIDQDEDAYHALIAELQAIHRKLLQAPKQFLLVCEEHHSDRLVEEVQNVWDKLQVNKAPVTLTQVEQVNTANDEAWLIQTNVQFCASAYQAVDVAHADAAPLMVLAAYLRNGFLHSAIREKGGAYGGGASYDGNACSFRFYSYRDPRLAETFNDFEASVQWLLNTEQQPHQLEEAILGLVASMDKPGSPAGEAITACYALLHARTPKFRKMLRERLLNVTLDDLNRVAKQYLLQQKPVKAVVAPFAKREELQQLGFSIQQVN
;
A
#
# COMPACT_ATOMS: atom_id res chain seq x y z
N ALA A 1 9.73 -33.80 33.57
CA ALA A 1 8.83 -34.50 32.64
C ALA A 1 8.33 -33.58 31.51
N LEU A 2 7.76 -32.40 31.80
CA LEU A 2 7.24 -31.43 30.81
C LEU A 2 8.34 -30.93 29.85
N LYS A 3 9.49 -30.50 30.36
CA LYS A 3 10.61 -30.03 29.53
C LYS A 3 11.12 -31.14 28.57
N LYS A 4 11.23 -32.39 29.05
CA LYS A 4 11.64 -33.52 28.20
C LYS A 4 10.60 -33.83 27.09
N ARG A 5 9.30 -33.58 27.35
CA ARG A 5 8.22 -33.76 26.38
C ARG A 5 8.22 -32.61 25.35
N GLN A 6 8.58 -31.39 25.76
CA GLN A 6 8.71 -30.23 24.86
C GLN A 6 9.97 -30.32 23.97
N ASP A 7 11.02 -30.96 24.47
CA ASP A 7 12.28 -31.16 23.74
C ASP A 7 12.26 -32.41 22.83
N THR A 8 11.17 -33.20 22.85
CA THR A 8 10.99 -34.34 21.93
C THR A 8 10.36 -33.83 20.66
N PRO A 9 10.98 -33.97 19.48
CA PRO A 9 10.37 -33.59 18.22
C PRO A 9 9.03 -34.31 18.04
N ASP A 10 8.00 -33.58 17.65
CA ASP A 10 6.73 -34.18 17.26
C ASP A 10 6.94 -35.04 16.01
N ASP A 11 6.18 -36.14 15.92
CA ASP A 11 6.18 -36.98 14.73
C ASP A 11 5.48 -36.21 13.58
N LEU A 12 6.30 -35.74 12.64
CA LEU A 12 5.83 -34.97 11.48
C LEU A 12 4.90 -35.77 10.56
N GLU A 13 4.85 -37.11 10.70
CA GLU A 13 3.96 -37.97 9.92
C GLU A 13 2.51 -38.00 10.44
N LEU A 14 2.25 -37.45 11.64
CA LEU A 14 0.92 -37.40 12.23
C LEU A 14 -0.03 -36.36 11.61
N LEU A 15 0.51 -35.37 10.90
CA LEU A 15 -0.27 -34.31 10.25
C LEU A 15 -0.30 -34.49 8.74
N PRO A 16 -1.42 -34.15 8.06
CA PRO A 16 -1.43 -34.07 6.61
C PRO A 16 -0.33 -33.14 6.13
N LYS A 17 0.49 -33.60 5.21
CA LYS A 17 1.53 -32.78 4.56
C LYS A 17 0.94 -32.16 3.30
N VAL A 18 1.29 -30.90 3.07
CA VAL A 18 1.04 -30.19 1.81
C VAL A 18 2.41 -29.87 1.22
N GLY A 19 2.68 -30.36 0.03
CA GLY A 19 3.92 -30.13 -0.71
C GLY A 19 3.70 -29.21 -1.92
N LEU A 20 4.80 -28.91 -2.63
CA LEU A 20 4.72 -28.11 -3.86
C LEU A 20 3.94 -28.82 -4.96
N GLU A 21 3.87 -30.15 -4.93
CA GLU A 21 3.11 -30.99 -5.85
C GLU A 21 1.59 -30.85 -5.69
N ASP A 22 1.11 -30.41 -4.52
CA ASP A 22 -0.30 -30.17 -4.25
C ASP A 22 -0.79 -28.83 -4.76
N ILE A 23 0.13 -27.94 -5.17
CA ILE A 23 -0.19 -26.59 -5.65
C ILE A 23 -0.80 -26.68 -7.06
N PRO A 24 -2.00 -26.12 -7.31
CA PRO A 24 -2.56 -26.06 -8.65
C PRO A 24 -1.60 -25.41 -9.64
N ALA A 25 -1.39 -26.04 -10.82
CA ALA A 25 -0.49 -25.52 -11.85
C ALA A 25 -0.96 -24.15 -12.36
N ASP A 26 -2.27 -23.96 -12.49
CA ASP A 26 -2.85 -22.74 -13.04
C ASP A 26 -3.22 -21.72 -11.97
N LEU A 27 -2.90 -20.47 -12.23
CA LEU A 27 -3.34 -19.33 -11.45
C LEU A 27 -4.82 -19.06 -11.73
N HIS A 28 -5.64 -18.96 -10.68
CA HIS A 28 -7.02 -18.50 -10.83
C HIS A 28 -7.05 -17.05 -11.33
N ILE A 29 -7.70 -16.85 -12.46
CA ILE A 29 -7.86 -15.53 -13.10
C ILE A 29 -9.35 -15.23 -13.21
N VAL A 30 -9.77 -14.14 -12.56
CA VAL A 30 -11.14 -13.66 -12.69
C VAL A 30 -11.32 -13.05 -14.08
N PRO A 31 -12.21 -13.57 -14.93
CA PRO A 31 -12.42 -13.05 -16.27
C PRO A 31 -13.13 -11.69 -16.19
N GLY A 32 -12.57 -10.69 -16.83
CA GLY A 32 -13.18 -9.38 -17.04
C GLY A 32 -13.46 -9.14 -18.50
N GLN A 33 -14.45 -8.33 -18.79
CA GLN A 33 -14.79 -7.84 -20.12
C GLN A 33 -14.48 -6.35 -20.20
N LEU A 34 -13.74 -5.95 -21.22
CA LEU A 34 -13.58 -4.53 -21.53
C LEU A 34 -14.74 -4.12 -22.44
N ARG A 35 -15.56 -3.20 -21.98
CA ARG A 35 -16.60 -2.52 -22.76
C ARG A 35 -16.22 -1.05 -22.93
N GLU A 36 -16.88 -0.37 -23.85
CA GLU A 36 -16.76 1.06 -24.04
C GLU A 36 -18.13 1.69 -23.78
N ILE A 37 -18.13 2.80 -23.05
CA ILE A 37 -19.29 3.67 -22.86
C ILE A 37 -18.96 5.05 -23.41
N ILE A 38 -19.97 5.79 -23.82
CA ILE A 38 -19.76 7.12 -24.40
C ILE A 38 -19.89 8.15 -23.28
N CYS A 39 -18.81 8.90 -23.02
CA CYS A 39 -18.83 10.04 -22.10
C CYS A 39 -18.38 11.29 -22.86
N ASN A 40 -19.24 12.30 -22.91
CA ASN A 40 -19.00 13.54 -23.66
C ASN A 40 -18.56 13.31 -25.13
N GLY A 41 -19.20 12.34 -25.78
CA GLY A 41 -18.88 11.96 -27.17
C GLY A 41 -17.56 11.19 -27.36
N LEU A 42 -16.92 10.74 -26.28
CA LEU A 42 -15.68 9.97 -26.31
C LEU A 42 -15.88 8.56 -25.79
N ASP A 43 -15.33 7.56 -26.50
CA ASP A 43 -15.27 6.20 -26.03
C ASP A 43 -14.43 6.14 -24.75
N THR A 44 -15.04 5.66 -23.67
CA THR A 44 -14.45 5.59 -22.34
C THR A 44 -14.45 4.14 -21.86
N PRO A 45 -13.31 3.58 -21.45
CA PRO A 45 -13.25 2.18 -21.05
C PRO A 45 -14.08 1.89 -19.82
N LEU A 46 -14.83 0.78 -19.84
CA LEU A 46 -15.54 0.19 -18.71
C LEU A 46 -15.10 -1.25 -18.52
N ASN A 47 -14.46 -1.54 -17.41
CA ASN A 47 -14.05 -2.88 -17.00
C ASN A 47 -15.24 -3.56 -16.31
N LEU A 48 -15.88 -4.51 -16.96
CA LEU A 48 -17.03 -5.25 -16.45
C LEU A 48 -16.60 -6.62 -15.94
N TYR A 49 -16.98 -6.95 -14.70
CA TYR A 49 -16.77 -8.26 -14.11
C TYR A 49 -18.09 -8.84 -13.63
N HIS A 50 -18.39 -10.05 -14.04
CA HIS A 50 -19.53 -10.80 -13.53
C HIS A 50 -19.11 -11.62 -12.31
N ALA A 51 -19.80 -11.41 -11.19
CA ALA A 51 -19.52 -12.08 -9.94
C ALA A 51 -20.80 -12.29 -9.11
N GLY A 52 -20.84 -13.33 -8.31
CA GLY A 52 -21.95 -13.60 -7.38
C GLY A 52 -21.94 -12.60 -6.23
N THR A 53 -22.67 -11.50 -6.39
CA THR A 53 -22.68 -10.37 -5.46
C THR A 53 -23.96 -10.25 -4.63
N ASN A 54 -24.88 -11.21 -4.75
CA ASN A 54 -26.15 -11.26 -4.02
C ASN A 54 -26.99 -9.98 -4.16
N GLY A 55 -27.15 -9.51 -5.40
CA GLY A 55 -27.94 -8.32 -5.72
C GLY A 55 -27.26 -6.99 -5.35
N ILE A 56 -25.96 -6.98 -5.09
CA ILE A 56 -25.16 -5.77 -4.87
C ILE A 56 -24.33 -5.51 -6.12
N TYR A 57 -24.26 -4.26 -6.56
CA TYR A 57 -23.25 -3.83 -7.52
C TYR A 57 -22.17 -2.99 -6.85
N TYR A 58 -20.98 -3.05 -7.41
CA TYR A 58 -19.82 -2.24 -7.03
C TYR A 58 -19.41 -1.42 -8.23
N GLN A 59 -19.46 -0.11 -8.11
CA GLN A 59 -19.02 0.81 -9.16
C GLN A 59 -17.81 1.59 -8.68
N GLN A 60 -16.84 1.75 -9.57
CA GLN A 60 -15.70 2.64 -9.34
C GLN A 60 -15.45 3.50 -10.57
N VAL A 61 -15.01 4.74 -10.32
CA VAL A 61 -14.40 5.60 -11.33
C VAL A 61 -12.91 5.62 -11.05
N LEU A 62 -12.13 5.26 -12.04
CA LEU A 62 -10.68 5.11 -11.98
C LEU A 62 -10.06 6.28 -12.75
N ILE A 63 -9.39 7.18 -12.05
CA ILE A 63 -8.87 8.43 -12.60
C ILE A 63 -7.34 8.35 -12.58
N GLN A 64 -6.69 8.54 -13.72
CA GLN A 64 -5.24 8.59 -13.78
C GLN A 64 -4.75 9.89 -13.15
N ILE A 65 -3.91 9.78 -12.10
CA ILE A 65 -3.43 10.94 -11.36
C ILE A 65 -2.21 11.53 -12.09
N PRO A 66 -2.23 12.86 -12.42
CA PRO A 66 -1.06 13.58 -12.92
C PRO A 66 0.10 13.58 -11.92
N ASP A 67 1.35 13.51 -12.42
CA ASP A 67 2.54 13.38 -11.59
C ASP A 67 2.73 14.52 -10.58
N GLU A 68 2.42 15.75 -10.98
CA GLU A 68 2.48 16.90 -10.08
C GLU A 68 1.52 16.77 -8.89
N ILE A 69 0.37 16.07 -9.08
CA ILE A 69 -0.59 15.79 -8.01
C ILE A 69 -0.08 14.65 -7.13
N VAL A 70 0.53 13.61 -7.71
CA VAL A 70 1.09 12.47 -6.96
C VAL A 70 2.07 12.93 -5.91
N GLN A 71 2.89 13.94 -6.21
CA GLN A 71 3.90 14.48 -5.30
C GLN A 71 3.35 15.48 -4.28
N SER A 72 2.14 16.02 -4.50
CA SER A 72 1.55 17.02 -3.61
C SER A 72 1.09 16.41 -2.28
N PRO A 73 1.48 16.97 -1.12
CA PRO A 73 0.96 16.54 0.17
C PRO A 73 -0.54 16.82 0.33
N TYR A 74 -1.07 17.83 -0.36
CA TYR A 74 -2.49 18.19 -0.33
C TYR A 74 -3.39 17.16 -1.01
N PHE A 75 -2.85 16.33 -1.92
CA PHE A 75 -3.61 15.26 -2.54
C PHE A 75 -4.20 14.27 -1.52
N ASN A 76 -3.40 13.92 -0.49
CA ASN A 76 -3.87 13.03 0.57
C ASN A 76 -4.98 13.67 1.42
N LEU A 77 -5.01 15.00 1.54
CA LEU A 77 -6.06 15.73 2.26
C LEU A 77 -7.36 15.74 1.48
N LEU A 78 -7.31 15.94 0.16
CA LEU A 78 -8.49 15.91 -0.69
C LEU A 78 -9.25 14.58 -0.56
N SER A 79 -8.52 13.46 -0.44
CA SER A 79 -9.13 12.14 -0.29
C SER A 79 -9.94 11.97 1.00
N ILE A 80 -9.72 12.82 2.02
CA ILE A 80 -10.46 12.79 3.28
C ILE A 80 -11.80 13.50 3.15
N LEU A 81 -11.88 14.50 2.28
CA LEU A 81 -13.04 15.38 2.20
C LEU A 81 -14.21 14.74 1.45
N MET A 82 -13.92 13.96 0.39
CA MET A 82 -15.00 13.38 -0.39
C MET A 82 -15.87 12.41 0.43
N GLY A 83 -17.19 12.65 0.39
CA GLY A 83 -18.16 11.89 1.18
C GLY A 83 -18.28 12.30 2.64
N GLU A 84 -17.42 13.23 3.11
CA GLU A 84 -17.39 13.74 4.48
C GLU A 84 -17.77 15.23 4.58
N VAL A 85 -17.65 15.99 3.49
CA VAL A 85 -18.18 17.34 3.33
C VAL A 85 -19.38 17.32 2.39
N GLY A 86 -20.09 18.41 2.26
CA GLY A 86 -21.25 18.55 1.37
C GLY A 86 -20.88 18.49 -0.12
N ALA A 87 -21.91 18.37 -0.95
CA ALA A 87 -21.79 18.38 -2.39
C ALA A 87 -23.02 19.02 -3.05
N GLY A 88 -22.78 19.89 -4.04
CA GLY A 88 -23.84 20.65 -4.70
C GLY A 88 -24.62 21.52 -3.72
N GLU A 89 -25.93 21.34 -3.65
CA GLU A 89 -26.81 22.06 -2.72
C GLU A 89 -26.88 21.43 -1.31
N TYR A 90 -26.40 20.20 -1.15
CA TYR A 90 -26.47 19.47 0.12
C TYR A 90 -25.28 19.81 1.02
N ASP A 91 -25.56 20.09 2.31
CA ASP A 91 -24.52 20.14 3.31
C ASP A 91 -24.04 18.74 3.69
N TYR A 92 -23.00 18.63 4.54
CA TYR A 92 -22.42 17.34 4.88
C TYR A 92 -23.40 16.40 5.61
N LEU A 93 -24.35 16.93 6.40
CA LEU A 93 -25.34 16.10 7.10
C LEU A 93 -26.38 15.55 6.13
N GLU A 94 -26.88 16.40 5.23
CA GLU A 94 -27.82 16.01 4.19
C GLU A 94 -27.21 14.99 3.24
N LEU A 95 -25.94 15.19 2.84
CA LEU A 95 -25.22 14.25 2.00
C LEU A 95 -25.03 12.88 2.68
N GLN A 96 -24.72 12.85 3.99
CA GLN A 96 -24.63 11.61 4.75
C GLN A 96 -25.97 10.88 4.87
N GLN A 97 -27.06 11.60 5.02
CA GLN A 97 -28.41 11.01 5.01
C GLN A 97 -28.72 10.37 3.65
N LEU A 98 -28.43 11.07 2.56
CA LEU A 98 -28.58 10.54 1.19
C LEU A 98 -27.69 9.29 0.98
N GLN A 99 -26.44 9.33 1.41
CA GLN A 99 -25.55 8.16 1.32
C GLN A 99 -26.17 6.94 2.02
N THR A 100 -26.66 7.12 3.24
CA THR A 100 -27.26 6.02 4.04
C THR A 100 -28.53 5.48 3.37
N ALA A 101 -29.32 6.33 2.68
CA ALA A 101 -30.56 5.93 2.04
C ALA A 101 -30.34 5.10 0.77
N VAL A 102 -29.30 5.40 -0.04
CA VAL A 102 -29.16 4.85 -1.38
C VAL A 102 -27.90 4.01 -1.59
N SER A 103 -26.90 4.09 -0.72
CA SER A 103 -25.61 3.40 -0.93
C SER A 103 -25.09 2.71 0.32
N GLY A 104 -24.15 1.79 0.12
CA GLY A 104 -23.31 1.23 1.20
C GLY A 104 -22.09 2.10 1.50
N GLY A 105 -22.12 3.38 1.12
CA GLY A 105 -21.08 4.38 1.31
C GLY A 105 -20.43 4.85 0.02
N LEU A 106 -19.90 6.08 0.09
CA LEU A 106 -19.03 6.66 -0.93
C LEU A 106 -17.59 6.64 -0.40
N GLY A 107 -16.63 6.45 -1.28
CA GLY A 107 -15.23 6.45 -0.90
C GLY A 107 -14.34 7.04 -1.98
N MET A 108 -13.26 7.67 -1.54
CA MET A 108 -12.16 8.11 -2.37
C MET A 108 -10.87 7.50 -1.85
N GLY A 109 -10.11 6.89 -2.74
CA GLY A 109 -8.84 6.26 -2.41
C GLY A 109 -7.82 6.45 -3.52
N ALA A 110 -6.58 6.10 -3.25
CA ALA A 110 -5.52 6.10 -4.25
C ALA A 110 -4.84 4.74 -4.30
N SER A 111 -4.59 4.26 -5.52
CA SER A 111 -3.78 3.07 -5.78
C SER A 111 -2.50 3.50 -6.48
N LEU A 112 -1.38 3.40 -5.77
CA LEU A 112 -0.06 3.77 -6.27
C LEU A 112 0.86 2.54 -6.26
N ARG A 113 1.59 2.37 -7.36
CA ARG A 113 2.61 1.31 -7.50
C ARG A 113 3.80 1.86 -8.28
N SER A 114 5.00 1.38 -7.98
CA SER A 114 6.10 1.56 -8.93
C SER A 114 5.75 0.86 -10.24
N LYS A 115 6.14 1.42 -11.38
CA LYS A 115 5.96 0.73 -12.66
C LYS A 115 6.70 -0.61 -12.61
N VAL A 116 6.12 -1.59 -13.29
CA VAL A 116 6.59 -2.99 -13.25
C VAL A 116 8.07 -3.12 -13.64
N ASP A 117 8.51 -2.28 -14.57
CA ASP A 117 9.84 -2.31 -15.18
C ASP A 117 10.65 -1.02 -14.97
N ASN A 118 10.19 -0.12 -14.10
CA ASN A 118 10.86 1.15 -13.86
C ASN A 118 10.58 1.71 -12.46
N LYS A 119 11.55 1.54 -11.57
CA LYS A 119 11.46 2.00 -10.17
C LYS A 119 11.38 3.53 -9.99
N ASP A 120 11.77 4.29 -11.01
CA ASP A 120 11.79 5.75 -10.97
C ASP A 120 10.50 6.38 -11.51
N ARG A 121 9.49 5.55 -11.82
CA ARG A 121 8.16 5.98 -12.24
C ARG A 121 7.06 5.35 -11.41
N ILE A 122 6.01 6.15 -11.15
CA ILE A 122 4.83 5.74 -10.38
C ILE A 122 3.65 5.56 -11.33
N SER A 123 2.94 4.44 -11.20
CA SER A 123 1.59 4.25 -11.74
C SER A 123 0.60 4.65 -10.66
N ALA A 124 -0.16 5.72 -10.88
CA ALA A 124 -1.02 6.32 -9.86
C ALA A 124 -2.47 6.47 -10.36
N TRP A 125 -3.40 5.93 -9.60
CA TRP A 125 -4.83 5.97 -9.88
C TRP A 125 -5.60 6.44 -8.66
N LEU A 126 -6.47 7.42 -8.84
CA LEU A 126 -7.51 7.77 -7.88
C LEU A 126 -8.71 6.87 -8.14
N THR A 127 -9.32 6.38 -7.08
CA THR A 127 -10.50 5.51 -7.16
C THR A 127 -11.64 6.15 -6.40
N LEU A 128 -12.73 6.42 -7.09
CA LEU A 128 -13.99 6.82 -6.49
C LEU A 128 -14.87 5.59 -6.43
N THR A 129 -15.42 5.26 -5.28
CA THR A 129 -16.09 3.97 -5.07
C THR A 129 -17.47 4.14 -4.48
N THR A 130 -18.40 3.35 -4.97
CA THR A 130 -19.69 3.11 -4.30
C THR A 130 -20.13 1.67 -4.47
N LYS A 131 -21.01 1.22 -3.60
CA LYS A 131 -21.73 -0.05 -3.72
C LYS A 131 -23.19 0.14 -3.31
N SER A 132 -24.09 -0.53 -3.97
CA SER A 132 -25.50 -0.49 -3.58
C SER A 132 -26.25 -1.72 -4.09
N LEU A 133 -27.49 -1.85 -3.68
CA LEU A 133 -28.40 -2.87 -4.22
C LEU A 133 -28.73 -2.52 -5.70
N THR A 134 -28.85 -3.54 -6.54
CA THR A 134 -29.15 -3.39 -7.97
C THR A 134 -30.45 -2.65 -8.27
N GLN A 135 -31.36 -2.57 -7.29
CA GLN A 135 -32.61 -1.75 -7.42
C GLN A 135 -32.37 -0.26 -7.09
N LYS A 136 -31.28 0.13 -6.44
CA LYS A 136 -30.97 1.50 -6.01
C LYS A 136 -29.86 2.11 -6.88
N LEU A 137 -30.24 2.66 -8.03
CA LEU A 137 -29.30 3.24 -9.00
C LEU A 137 -28.83 4.64 -8.61
N ASP A 138 -29.58 5.34 -7.73
CA ASP A 138 -29.27 6.71 -7.26
C ASP A 138 -27.86 6.83 -6.65
N ALA A 139 -27.27 5.73 -6.17
CA ALA A 139 -25.91 5.71 -5.66
C ALA A 139 -24.86 6.08 -6.74
N ILE A 140 -25.13 5.79 -8.02
CA ILE A 140 -24.28 6.18 -9.16
C ILE A 140 -24.29 7.70 -9.35
N GLN A 141 -25.48 8.32 -9.27
CA GLN A 141 -25.64 9.76 -9.36
C GLN A 141 -25.02 10.47 -8.15
N LEU A 142 -25.21 9.90 -6.96
CA LEU A 142 -24.64 10.45 -5.73
C LEU A 142 -23.10 10.43 -5.74
N LEU A 143 -22.48 9.36 -6.27
CA LEU A 143 -21.02 9.29 -6.44
C LEU A 143 -20.52 10.41 -7.37
N LYS A 144 -21.21 10.64 -8.49
CA LYS A 144 -20.90 11.73 -9.42
C LYS A 144 -21.03 13.09 -8.76
N LEU A 145 -22.15 13.36 -8.10
CA LEU A 145 -22.39 14.61 -7.39
C LEU A 145 -21.29 14.89 -6.36
N ALA A 146 -20.99 13.93 -5.50
CA ALA A 146 -19.97 14.05 -4.46
C ALA A 146 -18.56 14.31 -5.02
N PHE A 147 -18.27 13.84 -6.24
CA PHE A 147 -16.98 14.10 -6.88
C PHE A 147 -16.97 15.42 -7.66
N GLU A 148 -17.98 15.67 -8.51
CA GLU A 148 -17.94 16.84 -9.40
C GLU A 148 -18.25 18.16 -8.68
N GLN A 149 -19.08 18.12 -7.64
CA GLN A 149 -19.58 19.30 -6.94
C GLN A 149 -19.18 19.32 -5.46
N LEU A 150 -17.96 18.83 -5.15
CA LEU A 150 -17.40 18.84 -3.81
C LEU A 150 -17.38 20.25 -3.23
N ARG A 151 -17.93 20.42 -2.02
CA ARG A 151 -17.99 21.72 -1.34
C ARG A 151 -16.70 21.99 -0.56
N PHE A 152 -16.20 23.22 -0.69
CA PHE A 152 -15.01 23.71 0.00
C PHE A 152 -15.32 24.89 0.92
N ASP A 153 -16.59 25.24 1.08
CA ASP A 153 -17.09 26.35 1.88
C ASP A 153 -17.49 25.96 3.32
N GLU A 154 -17.46 24.67 3.65
CA GLU A 154 -17.78 24.14 4.97
C GLU A 154 -16.53 24.16 5.88
N LYS A 155 -16.06 25.38 6.24
CA LYS A 155 -14.78 25.61 6.94
C LYS A 155 -14.66 24.78 8.22
N ASP A 156 -15.63 24.86 9.12
CA ASP A 156 -15.57 24.17 10.42
C ASP A 156 -15.50 22.66 10.24
N ARG A 157 -16.24 22.11 9.27
CA ARG A 157 -16.22 20.69 8.97
C ARG A 157 -14.87 20.24 8.40
N ILE A 158 -14.28 21.02 7.51
CA ILE A 158 -12.96 20.73 6.92
C ILE A 158 -11.88 20.74 8.02
N ILE A 159 -11.88 21.74 8.89
CA ILE A 159 -10.93 21.80 10.00
C ILE A 159 -11.10 20.61 10.93
N GLU A 160 -12.34 20.27 11.30
CA GLU A 160 -12.64 19.08 12.11
C GLU A 160 -12.07 17.79 11.52
N LEU A 161 -12.27 17.57 10.22
CA LEU A 161 -11.77 16.38 9.51
C LEU A 161 -10.23 16.29 9.54
N LEU A 162 -9.55 17.41 9.36
CA LEU A 162 -8.08 17.48 9.41
C LEU A 162 -7.56 17.21 10.83
N GLN A 163 -8.22 17.77 11.88
CA GLN A 163 -7.91 17.49 13.28
C GLN A 163 -8.13 16.01 13.62
N GLN A 164 -9.24 15.43 13.19
CA GLN A 164 -9.52 14.00 13.36
C GLN A 164 -8.48 13.12 12.65
N ARG A 165 -8.03 13.52 11.44
CA ARG A 165 -6.98 12.81 10.73
C ARG A 165 -5.66 12.85 11.49
N LYS A 166 -5.24 14.02 11.97
CA LYS A 166 -4.05 14.21 12.82
C LYS A 166 -4.12 13.30 14.04
N THR A 167 -5.20 13.39 14.82
CA THR A 167 -5.37 12.60 16.05
C THR A 167 -5.34 11.09 15.79
N ARG A 168 -6.05 10.62 14.75
CA ARG A 168 -6.02 9.20 14.34
C ARG A 168 -4.63 8.76 13.90
N TRP A 169 -3.86 9.62 13.26
CA TRP A 169 -2.51 9.31 12.87
C TRP A 169 -1.58 9.19 14.08
N GLN A 170 -1.61 10.17 14.98
CA GLN A 170 -0.84 10.16 16.23
C GLN A 170 -1.14 8.91 17.08
N SER A 171 -2.40 8.54 17.25
CA SER A 171 -2.80 7.37 18.05
C SER A 171 -2.30 6.02 17.47
N ARG A 172 -1.98 5.95 16.18
CA ARG A 172 -1.49 4.75 15.53
C ARG A 172 0.04 4.62 15.49
N LEU A 173 0.78 5.64 15.91
CA LEU A 173 2.26 5.66 15.80
C LEU A 173 2.90 4.46 16.49
N SER A 174 2.56 4.24 17.76
CA SER A 174 3.13 3.14 18.55
C SER A 174 2.72 1.74 18.08
N GLY A 175 1.62 1.64 17.33
CA GLY A 175 1.17 0.38 16.71
C GLY A 175 1.83 0.11 15.34
N SER A 176 2.37 1.13 14.69
CA SER A 176 2.88 1.04 13.31
C SER A 176 4.36 1.46 13.18
N GLY A 177 5.08 1.61 14.28
CA GLY A 177 6.46 2.12 14.28
C GLY A 177 7.42 1.37 13.37
N HIS A 178 7.30 0.04 13.26
CA HIS A 178 8.09 -0.76 12.33
C HIS A 178 7.85 -0.41 10.86
N SER A 179 6.61 -0.09 10.49
CA SER A 179 6.28 0.32 9.12
C SER A 179 6.92 1.68 8.80
N TYR A 180 6.90 2.63 9.74
CA TYR A 180 7.59 3.91 9.58
C TYR A 180 9.11 3.77 9.54
N ALA A 181 9.70 2.89 10.37
CA ALA A 181 11.12 2.60 10.31
C ALA A 181 11.51 2.00 8.94
N MET A 182 10.77 1.00 8.43
CA MET A 182 11.00 0.44 7.10
C MET A 182 10.85 1.48 5.98
N GLN A 183 9.82 2.33 6.05
CA GLN A 183 9.58 3.40 5.09
C GLN A 183 10.75 4.41 5.09
N THR A 184 11.22 4.80 6.28
CA THR A 184 12.36 5.71 6.43
C THR A 184 13.65 5.10 5.88
N ALA A 185 13.93 3.83 6.19
CA ALA A 185 15.11 3.14 5.70
C ALA A 185 15.13 2.98 4.17
N SER A 186 13.96 2.75 3.54
CA SER A 186 13.85 2.54 2.10
C SER A 186 13.54 3.82 1.28
N ARG A 187 13.46 4.99 1.92
CA ARG A 187 12.93 6.24 1.35
C ARG A 187 13.54 6.71 0.03
N GLN A 188 14.74 6.25 -0.32
CA GLN A 188 15.42 6.68 -1.55
C GLN A 188 15.52 5.59 -2.63
N MET A 189 15.00 4.39 -2.36
CA MET A 189 15.23 3.22 -3.20
C MET A 189 14.35 3.16 -4.44
N SER A 190 13.21 3.89 -4.46
CA SER A 190 12.35 4.09 -5.63
C SER A 190 11.64 5.44 -5.57
N ALA A 191 11.04 5.88 -6.68
CA ALA A 191 10.22 7.09 -6.72
C ALA A 191 9.03 7.00 -5.77
N LEU A 192 8.38 5.82 -5.71
CA LEU A 192 7.24 5.60 -4.81
C LEU A 192 7.66 5.62 -3.34
N ALA A 193 8.78 4.98 -2.99
CA ALA A 193 9.30 4.99 -1.62
C ALA A 193 9.61 6.41 -1.14
N ARG A 194 10.19 7.24 -2.01
CA ARG A 194 10.46 8.65 -1.74
C ARG A 194 9.18 9.45 -1.51
N ARG A 195 8.23 9.31 -2.43
CA ARG A 195 6.90 9.94 -2.32
C ARG A 195 6.21 9.53 -1.00
N ASP A 196 6.23 8.26 -0.66
CA ASP A 196 5.55 7.77 0.54
C ASP A 196 6.21 8.28 1.81
N TYR A 197 7.54 8.35 1.86
CA TYR A 197 8.26 8.97 2.98
C TYR A 197 7.83 10.43 3.19
N HIS A 198 7.73 11.23 2.11
CA HIS A 198 7.36 12.65 2.21
C HIS A 198 5.86 12.87 2.48
N ASN A 199 4.98 12.02 1.95
CA ASN A 199 3.54 12.28 1.94
C ASN A 199 2.75 11.43 2.95
N THR A 200 3.34 10.35 3.47
CA THR A 200 2.69 9.43 4.42
C THR A 200 3.62 9.01 5.57
N GLY A 201 4.86 9.47 5.59
CA GLY A 201 5.82 9.23 6.66
C GLY A 201 5.64 10.17 7.85
N LEU A 202 6.53 10.03 8.84
CA LEU A 202 6.45 10.80 10.09
C LEU A 202 6.62 12.31 9.87
N GLY A 203 7.41 12.72 8.89
CA GLY A 203 7.52 14.14 8.49
C GLY A 203 6.22 14.73 7.96
N ALA A 204 5.41 13.93 7.26
CA ALA A 204 4.09 14.37 6.80
C ALA A 204 3.10 14.58 7.95
N LEU A 205 3.25 13.86 9.06
CA LEU A 205 2.45 14.10 10.26
C LEU A 205 2.80 15.44 10.91
N ASN A 206 4.10 15.80 10.98
CA ASN A 206 4.52 17.10 11.46
C ASN A 206 3.95 18.22 10.56
N TRP A 207 4.11 18.07 9.24
CA TRP A 207 3.53 19.00 8.28
C TRP A 207 2.01 19.17 8.46
N LEU A 208 1.28 18.09 8.64
CA LEU A 208 -0.17 18.15 8.91
C LEU A 208 -0.47 18.84 10.25
N SER A 209 0.35 18.58 11.27
CA SER A 209 0.19 19.21 12.60
C SER A 209 0.41 20.71 12.52
N ASP A 210 1.44 21.14 11.81
CA ASP A 210 1.75 22.57 11.60
C ASP A 210 0.66 23.23 10.74
N LEU A 211 0.18 22.56 9.69
CA LEU A 211 -0.91 23.04 8.85
C LEU A 211 -2.18 23.27 9.67
N VAL A 212 -2.60 22.26 10.47
CA VAL A 212 -3.80 22.35 11.32
C VAL A 212 -3.68 23.50 12.30
N THR A 213 -2.52 23.68 12.94
CA THR A 213 -2.28 24.80 13.85
C THR A 213 -2.36 26.15 13.14
N LYS A 214 -1.78 26.22 11.94
CA LYS A 214 -1.73 27.46 11.16
C LYS A 214 -3.10 27.90 10.67
N ILE A 215 -3.91 26.99 10.12
CA ILE A 215 -5.26 27.31 9.62
C ILE A 215 -6.26 27.65 10.72
N ASP A 216 -5.99 27.23 11.97
CA ASP A 216 -6.80 27.59 13.14
C ASP A 216 -6.55 29.04 13.58
N GLN A 217 -5.35 29.59 13.30
CA GLN A 217 -4.90 30.91 13.75
C GLN A 217 -4.91 31.97 12.65
N ASP A 218 -4.88 31.58 11.38
CA ASP A 218 -4.65 32.43 10.22
C ASP A 218 -5.64 32.10 9.10
N GLU A 219 -6.55 33.04 8.83
CA GLU A 219 -7.57 32.90 7.77
C GLU A 219 -6.96 32.81 6.37
N ASP A 220 -5.86 33.53 6.13
CA ASP A 220 -5.17 33.49 4.84
C ASP A 220 -4.56 32.10 4.58
N ALA A 221 -4.06 31.45 5.63
CA ALA A 221 -3.57 30.08 5.54
C ALA A 221 -4.69 29.07 5.21
N TYR A 222 -5.88 29.26 5.76
CA TYR A 222 -7.05 28.46 5.39
C TYR A 222 -7.43 28.67 3.92
N HIS A 223 -7.52 29.93 3.48
CA HIS A 223 -7.81 30.23 2.07
C HIS A 223 -6.77 29.66 1.11
N ALA A 224 -5.49 29.70 1.47
CA ALA A 224 -4.41 29.07 0.67
C ALA A 224 -4.59 27.55 0.57
N LEU A 225 -4.93 26.87 1.68
CA LEU A 225 -5.25 25.43 1.68
C LEU A 225 -6.41 25.13 0.72
N ILE A 226 -7.50 25.88 0.82
CA ILE A 226 -8.68 25.66 -0.05
C ILE A 226 -8.34 25.88 -1.52
N ALA A 227 -7.56 26.90 -1.85
CA ALA A 227 -7.11 27.17 -3.22
C ALA A 227 -6.32 25.99 -3.81
N GLU A 228 -5.40 25.40 -3.02
CA GLU A 228 -4.63 24.22 -3.41
C GLU A 228 -5.53 22.99 -3.63
N LEU A 229 -6.46 22.72 -2.69
CA LEU A 229 -7.38 21.59 -2.82
C LEU A 229 -8.29 21.73 -4.05
N GLN A 230 -8.81 22.92 -4.31
CA GLN A 230 -9.60 23.23 -5.50
C GLN A 230 -8.77 23.10 -6.79
N ALA A 231 -7.51 23.51 -6.78
CA ALA A 231 -6.64 23.37 -7.94
C ALA A 231 -6.39 21.90 -8.29
N ILE A 232 -6.11 21.06 -7.28
CA ILE A 232 -5.98 19.60 -7.45
C ILE A 232 -7.29 19.00 -7.96
N HIS A 233 -8.41 19.35 -7.34
CA HIS A 233 -9.74 18.84 -7.73
C HIS A 233 -10.06 19.16 -9.19
N ARG A 234 -9.86 20.42 -9.65
CA ARG A 234 -10.05 20.80 -11.06
C ARG A 234 -9.20 19.97 -12.04
N LYS A 235 -7.94 19.67 -11.70
CA LYS A 235 -7.09 18.82 -12.53
C LYS A 235 -7.60 17.37 -12.58
N LEU A 236 -8.08 16.83 -11.46
CA LEU A 236 -8.65 15.48 -11.40
C LEU A 236 -9.97 15.38 -12.19
N LEU A 237 -10.78 16.45 -12.18
CA LEU A 237 -11.98 16.52 -13.02
C LEU A 237 -11.67 16.42 -14.52
N GLN A 238 -10.50 16.88 -14.95
CA GLN A 238 -10.05 16.85 -16.35
C GLN A 238 -9.20 15.62 -16.71
N ALA A 239 -8.71 14.89 -15.72
CA ALA A 239 -7.79 13.76 -15.93
C ALA A 239 -8.47 12.58 -16.66
N PRO A 240 -7.70 11.73 -17.37
CA PRO A 240 -8.22 10.52 -18.02
C PRO A 240 -8.92 9.59 -17.01
N LYS A 241 -10.05 9.04 -17.43
CA LYS A 241 -10.90 8.19 -16.59
C LYS A 241 -11.26 6.90 -17.29
N GLN A 242 -11.54 5.89 -16.49
CA GLN A 242 -12.19 4.66 -16.89
C GLN A 242 -13.08 4.15 -15.75
N PHE A 243 -13.94 3.20 -16.05
CA PHE A 243 -14.89 2.66 -15.07
C PHE A 243 -14.59 1.22 -14.73
N LEU A 244 -14.98 0.82 -13.52
CA LEU A 244 -15.09 -0.56 -13.09
C LEU A 244 -16.51 -0.80 -12.60
N LEU A 245 -17.13 -1.87 -13.08
CA LEU A 245 -18.41 -2.36 -12.62
C LEU A 245 -18.32 -3.85 -12.30
N VAL A 246 -18.72 -4.22 -11.09
CA VAL A 246 -18.83 -5.61 -10.66
C VAL A 246 -20.26 -5.89 -10.25
N CYS A 247 -20.90 -6.86 -10.87
CA CYS A 247 -22.30 -7.22 -10.62
C CYS A 247 -22.59 -8.64 -11.14
N GLU A 248 -23.78 -9.15 -10.86
CA GLU A 248 -24.28 -10.35 -11.48
C GLU A 248 -24.63 -10.11 -12.95
N GLU A 249 -24.42 -11.11 -13.81
CA GLU A 249 -24.54 -11.01 -15.26
C GLU A 249 -25.90 -10.46 -15.72
N HIS A 250 -26.99 -10.96 -15.13
CA HIS A 250 -28.36 -10.57 -15.50
C HIS A 250 -28.74 -9.12 -15.15
N HIS A 251 -27.89 -8.40 -14.38
CA HIS A 251 -28.05 -7.00 -14.07
C HIS A 251 -27.10 -6.09 -14.88
N SER A 252 -26.13 -6.67 -15.59
CA SER A 252 -25.00 -5.93 -16.17
C SER A 252 -25.42 -4.87 -17.20
N ASP A 253 -26.28 -5.23 -18.15
CA ASP A 253 -26.63 -4.30 -19.24
C ASP A 253 -27.38 -3.06 -18.73
N ARG A 254 -28.31 -3.25 -17.79
CA ARG A 254 -29.02 -2.14 -17.14
C ARG A 254 -28.07 -1.23 -16.34
N LEU A 255 -27.11 -1.83 -15.62
CA LEU A 255 -26.16 -1.06 -14.84
C LEU A 255 -25.15 -0.32 -15.72
N VAL A 256 -24.72 -0.92 -16.82
CA VAL A 256 -23.84 -0.27 -17.81
C VAL A 256 -24.55 0.92 -18.44
N GLU A 257 -25.82 0.75 -18.84
CA GLU A 257 -26.65 1.85 -19.38
C GLU A 257 -26.78 2.99 -18.37
N GLU A 258 -27.05 2.69 -17.10
CA GLU A 258 -27.16 3.70 -16.05
C GLU A 258 -25.84 4.43 -15.81
N VAL A 259 -24.72 3.69 -15.74
CA VAL A 259 -23.40 4.32 -15.64
C VAL A 259 -23.16 5.26 -16.81
N GLN A 260 -23.46 4.84 -18.05
CA GLN A 260 -23.32 5.69 -19.22
C GLN A 260 -24.20 6.94 -19.12
N ASN A 261 -25.49 6.79 -18.80
CA ASN A 261 -26.43 7.91 -18.70
C ASN A 261 -26.00 8.94 -17.64
N VAL A 262 -25.60 8.47 -16.47
CA VAL A 262 -25.14 9.34 -15.38
C VAL A 262 -23.86 10.08 -15.74
N TRP A 263 -22.89 9.40 -16.37
CA TRP A 263 -21.59 9.97 -16.67
C TRP A 263 -21.44 10.53 -18.09
N ASP A 264 -22.53 10.60 -18.87
CA ASP A 264 -22.53 11.09 -20.27
C ASP A 264 -21.86 12.46 -20.45
N LYS A 265 -22.06 13.39 -19.51
CA LYS A 265 -21.48 14.74 -19.57
C LYS A 265 -20.12 14.85 -18.88
N LEU A 266 -19.52 13.74 -18.48
CA LEU A 266 -18.23 13.73 -17.83
C LEU A 266 -17.15 14.27 -18.75
N GLN A 267 -16.36 15.25 -18.29
CA GLN A 267 -15.19 15.69 -19.03
C GLN A 267 -14.12 14.59 -18.97
N VAL A 268 -13.75 14.08 -20.13
CA VAL A 268 -12.69 13.07 -20.29
C VAL A 268 -11.60 13.65 -21.17
N ASN A 269 -10.37 13.59 -20.71
CA ASN A 269 -9.21 13.93 -21.52
C ASN A 269 -8.51 12.63 -21.96
N LYS A 270 -8.26 12.48 -23.27
CA LYS A 270 -7.52 11.32 -23.83
C LYS A 270 -6.01 11.50 -23.81
N ALA A 271 -5.50 12.70 -23.50
CA ALA A 271 -4.08 12.94 -23.49
C ALA A 271 -3.40 12.09 -22.39
N PRO A 272 -2.40 11.29 -22.73
CA PRO A 272 -1.65 10.55 -21.72
C PRO A 272 -1.00 11.53 -20.75
N VAL A 273 -1.10 11.23 -19.46
CA VAL A 273 -0.42 12.00 -18.42
C VAL A 273 1.10 11.81 -18.63
N THR A 274 1.81 12.91 -18.81
CA THR A 274 3.27 12.89 -18.95
C THR A 274 3.86 12.56 -17.58
N LEU A 275 4.60 11.46 -17.49
CA LEU A 275 5.26 11.05 -16.27
C LEU A 275 6.57 11.81 -16.12
N THR A 276 6.71 12.62 -15.07
CA THR A 276 7.93 13.35 -14.75
C THR A 276 8.94 12.43 -14.06
N GLN A 277 10.20 12.56 -14.39
CA GLN A 277 11.27 11.89 -13.64
C GLN A 277 11.44 12.60 -12.28
N VAL A 278 11.42 11.82 -11.21
CA VAL A 278 11.74 12.34 -9.87
C VAL A 278 13.25 12.37 -9.71
N GLU A 279 13.81 13.53 -9.36
CA GLU A 279 15.25 13.66 -9.13
C GLU A 279 15.76 12.67 -8.09
N GLN A 280 16.89 12.01 -8.41
CA GLN A 280 17.58 11.13 -7.47
C GLN A 280 18.39 11.99 -6.49
N VAL A 281 18.06 11.93 -5.22
CA VAL A 281 18.87 12.52 -4.13
C VAL A 281 19.81 11.43 -3.59
N ASN A 282 21.10 11.62 -3.76
CA ASN A 282 22.12 10.57 -3.65
C ASN A 282 22.66 10.27 -2.23
N THR A 283 22.06 10.74 -1.14
CA THR A 283 22.59 10.49 0.21
C THR A 283 21.52 10.00 1.16
N ALA A 284 21.42 8.68 1.32
CA ALA A 284 20.62 8.06 2.38
C ALA A 284 21.49 7.92 3.65
N ASN A 285 21.29 8.80 4.61
CA ASN A 285 21.89 8.69 5.94
C ASN A 285 20.97 7.84 6.85
N ASP A 286 21.56 7.20 7.85
CA ASP A 286 20.82 6.56 8.92
C ASP A 286 20.00 7.60 9.69
N GLU A 287 18.72 7.30 9.94
CA GLU A 287 17.78 8.27 10.49
C GLU A 287 16.95 7.68 11.63
N ALA A 288 16.79 8.45 12.70
CA ALA A 288 15.96 8.06 13.82
C ALA A 288 14.84 9.08 14.07
N TRP A 289 13.62 8.60 14.27
CA TRP A 289 12.45 9.36 14.62
C TRP A 289 12.07 9.13 16.07
N LEU A 290 12.01 10.21 16.85
CA LEU A 290 11.58 10.16 18.23
C LEU A 290 10.08 10.40 18.31
N ILE A 291 9.39 9.47 18.98
CA ILE A 291 7.94 9.52 19.22
C ILE A 291 7.62 9.21 20.68
N GLN A 292 6.40 9.48 21.10
CA GLN A 292 5.94 9.06 22.42
C GLN A 292 5.64 7.56 22.43
N THR A 293 6.59 6.78 22.91
CA THR A 293 6.53 5.32 23.04
C THR A 293 7.47 4.84 24.13
N ASN A 294 7.32 3.59 24.57
CA ASN A 294 8.23 2.94 25.54
C ASN A 294 9.11 1.86 24.88
N VAL A 295 8.97 1.65 23.58
CA VAL A 295 9.61 0.58 22.82
C VAL A 295 10.24 1.14 21.55
N GLN A 296 11.12 0.36 20.93
CA GLN A 296 11.80 0.73 19.70
C GLN A 296 11.31 -0.11 18.52
N PHE A 297 11.57 0.41 17.34
CA PHE A 297 11.29 -0.25 16.07
C PHE A 297 12.51 -0.01 15.16
N CYS A 298 13.28 -1.05 14.92
CA CYS A 298 14.46 -0.98 14.10
C CYS A 298 14.16 -1.47 12.67
N ALA A 299 14.79 -0.87 11.68
CA ALA A 299 14.76 -1.35 10.30
C ALA A 299 16.12 -1.14 9.62
N SER A 300 16.49 -2.10 8.77
CA SER A 300 17.57 -1.99 7.80
C SER A 300 17.02 -2.24 6.41
N ALA A 301 17.35 -1.40 5.45
CA ALA A 301 16.92 -1.57 4.06
C ALA A 301 18.13 -1.60 3.11
N TYR A 302 18.07 -2.49 2.16
CA TYR A 302 19.05 -2.66 1.09
C TYR A 302 18.38 -2.38 -0.24
N GLN A 303 19.09 -1.70 -1.16
CA GLN A 303 18.59 -1.50 -2.52
C GLN A 303 18.41 -2.86 -3.17
N ALA A 304 17.22 -3.11 -3.66
CA ALA A 304 16.87 -4.29 -4.43
C ALA A 304 16.34 -3.90 -5.82
N VAL A 305 15.67 -4.83 -6.47
CA VAL A 305 15.14 -4.71 -7.82
C VAL A 305 13.63 -4.48 -7.84
N ASP A 306 13.09 -4.10 -9.00
CA ASP A 306 11.64 -4.06 -9.23
C ASP A 306 11.04 -5.47 -9.35
N VAL A 307 9.71 -5.54 -9.36
CA VAL A 307 8.97 -6.81 -9.33
C VAL A 307 9.08 -7.63 -10.62
N ALA A 308 9.50 -7.02 -11.75
CA ALA A 308 9.68 -7.72 -13.03
C ALA A 308 11.03 -8.42 -13.14
N HIS A 309 12.02 -7.98 -12.36
CA HIS A 309 13.35 -8.55 -12.38
C HIS A 309 13.35 -10.05 -12.03
N ALA A 310 14.29 -10.80 -12.58
CA ALA A 310 14.41 -12.24 -12.31
C ALA A 310 14.62 -12.54 -10.82
N ASP A 311 15.36 -11.69 -10.11
CA ASP A 311 15.68 -11.86 -8.70
C ASP A 311 14.54 -11.46 -7.74
N ALA A 312 13.41 -10.94 -8.23
CA ALA A 312 12.28 -10.59 -7.37
C ALA A 312 11.73 -11.81 -6.62
N ALA A 313 11.53 -12.94 -7.31
CA ALA A 313 11.03 -14.17 -6.70
C ALA A 313 12.03 -14.74 -5.66
N PRO A 314 13.33 -14.92 -5.96
CA PRO A 314 14.32 -15.30 -4.95
C PRO A 314 14.37 -14.38 -3.72
N LEU A 315 14.25 -13.06 -3.90
CA LEU A 315 14.24 -12.11 -2.79
C LEU A 315 12.95 -12.21 -1.93
N MET A 316 11.78 -12.49 -2.54
CA MET A 316 10.55 -12.78 -1.80
C MET A 316 10.71 -14.02 -0.92
N VAL A 317 11.24 -15.11 -1.49
CA VAL A 317 11.46 -16.37 -0.76
C VAL A 317 12.53 -16.19 0.32
N LEU A 318 13.64 -15.49 0.01
CA LEU A 318 14.69 -15.18 0.97
C LEU A 318 14.14 -14.47 2.22
N ALA A 319 13.24 -13.50 2.03
CA ALA A 319 12.65 -12.76 3.15
C ALA A 319 11.82 -13.68 4.07
N ALA A 320 11.00 -14.56 3.50
CA ALA A 320 10.22 -15.54 4.26
C ALA A 320 11.13 -16.57 4.96
N TYR A 321 12.15 -17.04 4.24
CA TYR A 321 13.12 -18.00 4.73
C TYR A 321 13.92 -17.49 5.94
N LEU A 322 14.50 -16.30 5.85
CA LEU A 322 15.24 -15.67 6.96
C LEU A 322 14.33 -15.36 8.15
N ARG A 323 13.11 -14.94 7.90
CA ARG A 323 12.16 -14.65 8.97
C ARG A 323 11.85 -15.88 9.82
N ASN A 324 11.55 -17.01 9.20
CA ASN A 324 11.12 -18.21 9.89
C ASN A 324 12.32 -19.01 10.44
N GLY A 325 13.42 -19.11 9.67
CA GLY A 325 14.58 -19.93 10.03
C GLY A 325 15.49 -19.31 11.09
N PHE A 326 15.57 -17.99 11.18
CA PHE A 326 16.50 -17.33 12.10
C PHE A 326 15.88 -16.15 12.87
N LEU A 327 15.29 -15.17 12.17
CA LEU A 327 14.94 -13.87 12.77
C LEU A 327 13.87 -14.00 13.85
N HIS A 328 12.90 -14.89 13.68
CA HIS A 328 11.87 -15.10 14.70
C HIS A 328 12.47 -15.53 16.04
N SER A 329 13.39 -16.50 16.04
CA SER A 329 14.04 -16.96 17.26
C SER A 329 14.98 -15.91 17.85
N ALA A 330 15.82 -15.26 17.02
CA ALA A 330 16.80 -14.29 17.49
C ALA A 330 16.13 -13.03 18.07
N ILE A 331 15.15 -12.46 17.36
CA ILE A 331 14.53 -11.17 17.70
C ILE A 331 13.43 -11.34 18.74
N ARG A 332 12.54 -12.33 18.59
CA ARG A 332 11.39 -12.50 19.47
C ARG A 332 11.72 -13.38 20.68
N GLU A 333 12.16 -14.62 20.46
CA GLU A 333 12.30 -15.58 21.55
C GLU A 333 13.48 -15.24 22.48
N LYS A 334 14.63 -14.89 21.91
CA LYS A 334 15.86 -14.55 22.66
C LYS A 334 15.94 -13.05 22.93
N GLY A 335 15.56 -12.23 21.96
CA GLY A 335 15.68 -10.77 22.02
C GLY A 335 14.59 -10.06 22.80
N GLY A 336 13.44 -10.70 23.03
CA GLY A 336 12.34 -10.13 23.78
C GLY A 336 11.48 -9.11 23.03
N ALA A 337 11.71 -8.91 21.73
CA ALA A 337 10.81 -8.11 20.89
C ALA A 337 9.47 -8.82 20.69
N TYR A 338 8.42 -8.07 20.43
CA TYR A 338 7.12 -8.67 20.13
C TYR A 338 7.10 -9.41 18.78
N GLY A 339 7.93 -8.97 17.83
CA GLY A 339 8.13 -9.61 16.55
C GLY A 339 9.26 -8.99 15.74
N GLY A 340 9.60 -9.63 14.64
CA GLY A 340 10.59 -9.15 13.70
C GLY A 340 10.67 -10.06 12.49
N GLY A 341 11.40 -9.64 11.46
CA GLY A 341 11.57 -10.43 10.27
C GLY A 341 12.22 -9.68 9.12
N ALA A 342 12.06 -10.24 7.94
CA ALA A 342 12.48 -9.64 6.68
C ALA A 342 11.30 -9.55 5.70
N SER A 343 11.39 -8.64 4.74
CA SER A 343 10.43 -8.46 3.65
C SER A 343 11.12 -7.92 2.41
N TYR A 344 10.70 -8.39 1.24
CA TYR A 344 10.99 -7.74 -0.03
C TYR A 344 9.80 -6.90 -0.48
N ASP A 345 10.08 -5.67 -0.92
CA ASP A 345 9.06 -4.76 -1.46
C ASP A 345 9.46 -4.32 -2.87
N GLY A 346 8.81 -4.89 -3.88
CA GLY A 346 9.06 -4.56 -5.28
C GLY A 346 8.58 -3.17 -5.70
N ASN A 347 7.73 -2.50 -4.91
CA ASN A 347 7.35 -1.10 -5.16
C ASN A 347 8.41 -0.13 -4.61
N ALA A 348 8.94 -0.41 -3.42
CA ALA A 348 10.05 0.34 -2.85
C ALA A 348 11.41 -0.09 -3.42
N CYS A 349 11.48 -1.17 -4.21
CA CYS A 349 12.71 -1.81 -4.71
C CYS A 349 13.71 -2.04 -3.57
N SER A 350 13.24 -2.61 -2.48
CA SER A 350 14.02 -2.79 -1.26
C SER A 350 13.86 -4.18 -0.65
N PHE A 351 14.96 -4.68 -0.11
CA PHE A 351 14.93 -5.78 0.85
C PHE A 351 15.08 -5.19 2.25
N ARG A 352 14.18 -5.52 3.18
CA ARG A 352 14.09 -4.87 4.48
C ARG A 352 14.07 -5.88 5.59
N PHE A 353 14.86 -5.59 6.65
CA PHE A 353 14.74 -6.21 7.96
C PHE A 353 14.00 -5.25 8.89
N TYR A 354 13.28 -5.79 9.86
CA TYR A 354 12.56 -4.99 10.85
C TYR A 354 12.39 -5.72 12.18
N SER A 355 12.28 -4.93 13.26
CA SER A 355 11.78 -5.38 14.55
C SER A 355 10.56 -4.60 15.00
N TYR A 356 9.73 -5.21 15.82
CA TYR A 356 8.46 -4.65 16.29
C TYR A 356 8.39 -4.71 17.81
N ARG A 357 8.26 -3.52 18.44
CA ARG A 357 8.25 -3.35 19.89
C ARG A 357 9.47 -4.05 20.53
N ASP A 358 10.63 -3.61 20.11
CA ASP A 358 11.91 -4.18 20.51
C ASP A 358 12.48 -3.43 21.74
N PRO A 359 12.92 -4.12 22.80
CA PRO A 359 13.63 -3.48 23.90
C PRO A 359 15.11 -3.16 23.58
N ARG A 360 15.67 -3.79 22.52
CA ARG A 360 17.09 -3.71 22.13
C ARG A 360 17.26 -2.78 20.93
N LEU A 361 18.47 -2.36 20.68
CA LEU A 361 18.82 -1.49 19.55
C LEU A 361 19.98 -2.06 18.73
N ALA A 362 21.21 -1.96 19.23
CA ALA A 362 22.42 -2.41 18.51
C ALA A 362 22.43 -3.91 18.25
N GLU A 363 22.03 -4.70 19.23
CA GLU A 363 21.95 -6.17 19.14
C GLU A 363 20.97 -6.61 18.06
N THR A 364 19.87 -5.86 17.86
CA THR A 364 18.88 -6.18 16.82
C THR A 364 19.45 -5.98 15.42
N PHE A 365 20.24 -4.94 15.19
CA PHE A 365 20.94 -4.77 13.92
C PHE A 365 21.98 -5.88 13.70
N ASN A 366 22.66 -6.33 14.75
CA ASN A 366 23.55 -7.47 14.67
C ASN A 366 22.81 -8.77 14.32
N ASP A 367 21.60 -8.98 14.87
CA ASP A 367 20.75 -10.13 14.53
C ASP A 367 20.32 -10.10 13.05
N PHE A 368 20.05 -8.92 12.48
CA PHE A 368 19.78 -8.80 11.04
C PHE A 368 20.95 -9.30 10.19
N GLU A 369 22.16 -8.84 10.51
CA GLU A 369 23.38 -9.25 9.82
C GLU A 369 23.70 -10.75 10.07
N ALA A 370 23.53 -11.23 11.30
CA ALA A 370 23.72 -12.62 11.66
C ALA A 370 22.78 -13.58 10.90
N SER A 371 21.56 -13.14 10.56
CA SER A 371 20.63 -13.96 9.78
C SER A 371 21.15 -14.29 8.38
N VAL A 372 21.87 -13.34 7.75
CA VAL A 372 22.48 -13.53 6.44
C VAL A 372 23.69 -14.47 6.57
N GLN A 373 24.49 -14.30 7.62
CA GLN A 373 25.63 -15.19 7.88
C GLN A 373 25.18 -16.62 8.21
N TRP A 374 24.07 -16.77 8.94
CA TRP A 374 23.45 -18.07 9.19
C TRP A 374 23.08 -18.78 7.88
N LEU A 375 22.40 -18.10 6.97
CA LEU A 375 22.05 -18.67 5.66
C LEU A 375 23.28 -19.19 4.92
N LEU A 376 24.36 -18.42 4.91
CA LEU A 376 25.54 -18.69 4.07
C LEU A 376 26.50 -19.70 4.67
N ASN A 377 26.52 -19.87 6.00
CA ASN A 377 27.53 -20.64 6.73
C ASN A 377 26.99 -21.90 7.42
N THR A 378 25.67 -22.12 7.41
CA THR A 378 25.10 -23.35 7.98
C THR A 378 24.43 -24.18 6.89
N GLU A 379 24.34 -25.49 7.13
CA GLU A 379 23.62 -26.40 6.24
C GLU A 379 22.12 -26.09 6.29
N GLN A 380 21.55 -25.82 5.15
CA GLN A 380 20.15 -25.43 5.02
C GLN A 380 19.27 -26.63 4.70
N GLN A 381 18.09 -26.70 5.31
CA GLN A 381 17.20 -27.82 5.15
C GLN A 381 16.20 -27.58 4.00
N PRO A 382 16.07 -28.47 3.01
CA PRO A 382 15.17 -28.31 1.86
C PRO A 382 13.70 -28.05 2.26
N HIS A 383 13.19 -28.68 3.32
CA HIS A 383 11.82 -28.51 3.78
C HIS A 383 11.51 -27.06 4.21
N GLN A 384 12.49 -26.34 4.77
CA GLN A 384 12.32 -24.93 5.15
C GLN A 384 12.15 -24.01 3.93
N LEU A 385 12.82 -24.35 2.81
CA LEU A 385 12.62 -23.64 1.55
C LEU A 385 11.20 -23.89 1.00
N GLU A 386 10.78 -25.15 1.01
CA GLU A 386 9.42 -25.55 0.59
C GLU A 386 8.36 -24.83 1.41
N GLU A 387 8.46 -24.78 2.73
CA GLU A 387 7.56 -24.04 3.61
C GLU A 387 7.51 -22.54 3.29
N ALA A 388 8.66 -21.92 2.98
CA ALA A 388 8.74 -20.51 2.62
C ALA A 388 8.01 -20.24 1.27
N ILE A 389 8.21 -21.11 0.29
CA ILE A 389 7.53 -21.02 -1.02
C ILE A 389 6.02 -21.24 -0.86
N LEU A 390 5.62 -22.31 -0.16
CA LEU A 390 4.22 -22.63 0.11
C LEU A 390 3.48 -21.47 0.78
N GLY A 391 4.08 -20.85 1.80
CA GLY A 391 3.50 -19.71 2.50
C GLY A 391 3.29 -18.49 1.59
N LEU A 392 4.23 -18.23 0.67
CA LEU A 392 4.10 -17.14 -0.30
C LEU A 392 3.02 -17.43 -1.35
N VAL A 393 3.00 -18.63 -1.91
CA VAL A 393 2.00 -19.02 -2.92
C VAL A 393 0.61 -19.05 -2.30
N ALA A 394 0.45 -19.59 -1.10
CA ALA A 394 -0.82 -19.57 -0.36
C ALA A 394 -1.32 -18.12 -0.15
N SER A 395 -0.42 -17.19 0.12
CA SER A 395 -0.77 -15.76 0.23
C SER A 395 -1.22 -15.16 -1.11
N MET A 396 -0.62 -15.58 -2.23
CA MET A 396 -0.99 -15.12 -3.57
C MET A 396 -2.31 -15.71 -4.06
N ASP A 397 -2.55 -16.97 -3.75
CA ASP A 397 -3.70 -17.76 -4.20
C ASP A 397 -4.88 -17.69 -3.20
N LYS A 398 -4.73 -16.93 -2.12
CA LYS A 398 -5.77 -16.80 -1.08
C LYS A 398 -7.09 -16.33 -1.70
N PRO A 399 -8.19 -17.08 -1.56
CA PRO A 399 -9.49 -16.67 -2.05
C PRO A 399 -9.97 -15.37 -1.41
N GLY A 400 -10.52 -14.49 -2.22
CA GLY A 400 -11.18 -13.26 -1.79
C GLY A 400 -12.70 -13.38 -1.85
N SER A 401 -13.42 -12.28 -1.55
CA SER A 401 -14.82 -12.20 -1.92
C SER A 401 -14.94 -12.06 -3.45
N PRO A 402 -16.03 -12.52 -4.08
CA PRO A 402 -16.18 -12.44 -5.53
C PRO A 402 -15.95 -11.02 -6.10
N ALA A 403 -16.53 -10.00 -5.46
CA ALA A 403 -16.28 -8.61 -5.83
C ALA A 403 -14.84 -8.16 -5.54
N GLY A 404 -14.23 -8.59 -4.43
CA GLY A 404 -12.85 -8.27 -4.07
C GLY A 404 -11.84 -8.84 -5.06
N GLU A 405 -12.05 -10.06 -5.54
CA GLU A 405 -11.22 -10.67 -6.59
C GLU A 405 -11.31 -9.91 -7.92
N ALA A 406 -12.52 -9.54 -8.34
CA ALA A 406 -12.75 -8.75 -9.54
C ALA A 406 -12.06 -7.36 -9.47
N ILE A 407 -12.20 -6.67 -8.33
CA ILE A 407 -11.51 -5.39 -8.10
C ILE A 407 -10.00 -5.55 -8.13
N THR A 408 -9.48 -6.61 -7.47
CA THR A 408 -8.04 -6.90 -7.46
C THR A 408 -7.51 -7.22 -8.86
N ALA A 409 -8.27 -7.96 -9.67
CA ALA A 409 -7.91 -8.26 -11.06
C ALA A 409 -7.86 -6.99 -11.91
N CYS A 410 -8.85 -6.10 -11.78
CA CYS A 410 -8.85 -4.80 -12.46
C CYS A 410 -7.64 -3.96 -12.05
N TYR A 411 -7.37 -3.82 -10.76
CA TYR A 411 -6.23 -3.03 -10.26
C TYR A 411 -4.87 -3.60 -10.71
N ALA A 412 -4.77 -4.92 -10.82
CA ALA A 412 -3.57 -5.55 -11.37
C ALA A 412 -3.34 -5.09 -12.83
N LEU A 413 -4.38 -5.02 -13.64
CA LEU A 413 -4.30 -4.52 -15.02
C LEU A 413 -3.92 -3.04 -15.08
N LEU A 414 -4.51 -2.18 -14.21
CA LEU A 414 -4.16 -0.75 -14.12
C LEU A 414 -2.66 -0.52 -13.89
N HIS A 415 -2.02 -1.41 -13.15
CA HIS A 415 -0.60 -1.35 -12.82
C HIS A 415 0.26 -2.26 -13.69
N ALA A 416 -0.22 -2.66 -14.88
CA ALA A 416 0.47 -3.54 -15.83
C ALA A 416 0.87 -4.93 -15.27
N ARG A 417 0.28 -5.35 -14.14
CA ARG A 417 0.45 -6.70 -13.57
C ARG A 417 -0.56 -7.65 -14.19
N THR A 418 -0.39 -7.87 -15.49
CA THR A 418 -1.29 -8.71 -16.31
C THR A 418 -1.34 -10.15 -15.80
N PRO A 419 -2.37 -10.95 -16.20
CA PRO A 419 -2.42 -12.38 -15.89
C PRO A 419 -1.14 -13.11 -16.30
N LYS A 420 -0.59 -12.80 -17.46
CA LYS A 420 0.69 -13.35 -17.94
C LYS A 420 1.85 -13.03 -16.99
N PHE A 421 1.94 -11.79 -16.53
CA PHE A 421 2.95 -11.36 -15.57
C PHE A 421 2.80 -12.09 -14.22
N ARG A 422 1.58 -12.19 -13.71
CA ARG A 422 1.28 -12.88 -12.44
C ARG A 422 1.62 -14.37 -12.52
N LYS A 423 1.27 -15.03 -13.63
CA LYS A 423 1.62 -16.44 -13.88
C LYS A 423 3.15 -16.62 -13.92
N MET A 424 3.86 -15.78 -14.67
CA MET A 424 5.32 -15.81 -14.73
C MET A 424 5.97 -15.63 -13.33
N LEU A 425 5.50 -14.69 -12.54
CA LEU A 425 6.04 -14.46 -11.18
C LEU A 425 5.79 -15.66 -10.27
N ARG A 426 4.59 -16.27 -10.34
CA ARG A 426 4.25 -17.48 -9.60
C ARG A 426 5.11 -18.67 -10.00
N GLU A 427 5.32 -18.88 -11.29
CA GLU A 427 6.23 -19.92 -11.82
C GLU A 427 7.66 -19.72 -11.30
N ARG A 428 8.15 -18.48 -11.30
CA ARG A 428 9.48 -18.16 -10.74
C ARG A 428 9.56 -18.47 -9.26
N LEU A 429 8.52 -18.17 -8.47
CA LEU A 429 8.48 -18.48 -7.03
C LEU A 429 8.55 -19.98 -6.76
N LEU A 430 7.80 -20.78 -7.52
CA LEU A 430 7.79 -22.24 -7.38
C LEU A 430 9.14 -22.89 -7.73
N ASN A 431 9.96 -22.24 -8.54
CA ASN A 431 11.25 -22.77 -9.00
C ASN A 431 12.47 -22.18 -8.25
N VAL A 432 12.27 -21.44 -7.18
CA VAL A 432 13.39 -20.88 -6.39
C VAL A 432 14.15 -22.00 -5.68
N THR A 433 15.47 -21.94 -5.73
CA THR A 433 16.39 -22.90 -5.10
C THR A 433 17.16 -22.29 -3.94
N LEU A 434 17.79 -23.12 -3.11
CA LEU A 434 18.72 -22.65 -2.05
C LEU A 434 19.92 -21.90 -2.66
N ASP A 435 20.40 -22.31 -3.82
CA ASP A 435 21.49 -21.62 -4.54
C ASP A 435 21.06 -20.21 -4.95
N ASP A 436 19.80 -20.02 -5.37
CA ASP A 436 19.26 -18.69 -5.65
C ASP A 436 19.22 -17.83 -4.40
N LEU A 437 18.81 -18.37 -3.23
CA LEU A 437 18.81 -17.64 -1.97
C LEU A 437 20.24 -17.20 -1.60
N ASN A 438 21.20 -18.09 -1.70
CA ASN A 438 22.61 -17.81 -1.44
C ASN A 438 23.15 -16.73 -2.41
N ARG A 439 22.83 -16.82 -3.68
CA ARG A 439 23.24 -15.87 -4.72
C ARG A 439 22.70 -14.47 -4.44
N VAL A 440 21.38 -14.35 -4.24
CA VAL A 440 20.77 -13.03 -4.00
C VAL A 440 21.15 -12.44 -2.64
N ALA A 441 21.36 -13.27 -1.61
CA ALA A 441 21.86 -12.80 -0.33
C ALA A 441 23.27 -12.19 -0.46
N LYS A 442 24.18 -12.85 -1.18
CA LYS A 442 25.53 -12.33 -1.45
C LYS A 442 25.47 -11.04 -2.27
N GLN A 443 24.65 -11.01 -3.34
CA GLN A 443 24.59 -9.89 -4.27
C GLN A 443 23.95 -8.64 -3.65
N TYR A 444 22.86 -8.79 -2.91
CA TYR A 444 22.05 -7.65 -2.44
C TYR A 444 22.31 -7.29 -0.98
N LEU A 445 22.76 -8.23 -0.13
CA LEU A 445 22.86 -7.99 1.31
C LEU A 445 24.31 -7.89 1.82
N LEU A 446 25.28 -8.54 1.14
CA LEU A 446 26.69 -8.47 1.55
C LEU A 446 27.49 -7.40 0.79
N GLN A 447 27.15 -7.14 -0.47
CA GLN A 447 27.91 -6.20 -1.31
C GLN A 447 27.49 -4.74 -1.13
N GLN A 448 26.47 -4.48 -0.32
CA GLN A 448 25.92 -3.15 -0.09
C GLN A 448 25.86 -2.85 1.40
N LYS A 449 25.99 -1.57 1.75
CA LYS A 449 25.66 -1.11 3.10
C LYS A 449 24.16 -0.83 3.19
N PRO A 450 23.49 -1.30 4.25
CA PRO A 450 22.09 -0.95 4.47
C PRO A 450 21.94 0.51 4.86
N VAL A 451 20.78 1.06 4.61
CA VAL A 451 20.30 2.26 5.29
C VAL A 451 19.54 1.81 6.53
N LYS A 452 19.92 2.32 7.69
CA LYS A 452 19.28 1.99 8.96
C LYS A 452 18.28 3.07 9.36
N ALA A 453 17.17 2.67 9.95
CA ALA A 453 16.22 3.60 10.55
C ALA A 453 15.66 3.05 11.85
N VAL A 454 15.36 3.97 12.76
CA VAL A 454 14.79 3.65 14.08
C VAL A 454 13.63 4.57 14.37
N VAL A 455 12.55 4.02 14.91
CA VAL A 455 11.51 4.80 15.60
C VAL A 455 11.61 4.45 17.08
N ALA A 456 11.81 5.45 17.95
CA ALA A 456 12.21 5.21 19.33
C ALA A 456 11.62 6.24 20.31
N PRO A 457 11.63 5.97 21.63
CA PRO A 457 11.26 6.95 22.64
C PRO A 457 12.27 8.11 22.74
N PHE A 458 11.82 9.27 23.20
CA PHE A 458 12.66 10.45 23.39
C PHE A 458 13.89 10.19 24.27
N ALA A 459 13.78 9.27 25.25
CA ALA A 459 14.88 8.89 26.13
C ALA A 459 16.08 8.24 25.41
N LYS A 460 15.90 7.78 24.17
CA LYS A 460 16.96 7.16 23.37
C LYS A 460 17.76 8.13 22.50
N ARG A 461 17.49 9.44 22.59
CA ARG A 461 18.13 10.47 21.75
C ARG A 461 19.66 10.39 21.76
N GLU A 462 20.26 10.37 22.93
CA GLU A 462 21.73 10.39 23.09
C GLU A 462 22.37 9.10 22.54
N GLU A 463 21.79 7.95 22.86
CA GLU A 463 22.25 6.66 22.37
C GLU A 463 22.21 6.59 20.83
N LEU A 464 21.14 7.06 20.22
CA LEU A 464 20.98 7.10 18.76
C LEU A 464 21.97 8.07 18.10
N GLN A 465 22.23 9.24 18.71
CA GLN A 465 23.26 10.16 18.24
C GLN A 465 24.66 9.58 18.29
N GLN A 466 25.00 8.86 19.38
CA GLN A 466 26.28 8.17 19.51
C GLN A 466 26.47 7.06 18.48
N LEU A 467 25.37 6.43 18.04
CA LEU A 467 25.36 5.43 16.97
C LEU A 467 25.38 6.04 15.56
N GLY A 468 25.39 7.38 15.45
CA GLY A 468 25.51 8.09 14.16
C GLY A 468 24.20 8.35 13.43
N PHE A 469 23.05 8.16 14.07
CA PHE A 469 21.76 8.49 13.46
C PHE A 469 21.49 10.00 13.42
N SER A 470 20.96 10.49 12.32
CA SER A 470 20.35 11.81 12.26
C SER A 470 18.99 11.77 12.96
N ILE A 471 18.77 12.71 13.89
CA ILE A 471 17.59 12.69 14.76
C ILE A 471 16.52 13.61 14.23
N GLN A 472 15.33 13.05 14.04
CA GLN A 472 14.07 13.73 13.80
C GLN A 472 13.11 13.47 14.98
N GLN A 473 12.05 14.27 15.09
CA GLN A 473 11.03 14.03 16.11
C GLN A 473 9.64 14.34 15.57
N VAL A 474 8.65 13.67 16.11
CA VAL A 474 7.24 13.99 15.89
C VAL A 474 6.80 14.95 16.99
N ASN A 475 6.23 16.09 16.59
CA ASN A 475 5.74 17.16 17.47
C ASN A 475 4.36 16.84 18.03
#